data_f6ef0781fe43b0240394eeddcdd4d487
#
_entry.id   f6ef0781fe43b0240394eeddcdd4d487
#
_cell.length_a   1.000
_cell.length_b   1.000
_cell.length_c   1.000
_cell.angle_alpha   90.00
_cell.angle_beta   90.00
_cell.angle_gamma   90.00
#
_symmetry.space_group_name_H-M   'P 1'
#
loop_
_entity.id
_entity.type
_entity.pdbx_description
1 polymer ?
#
loop_
_entity_poly.entity_id
_entity_poly.type
_entity_poly.pdbx_seq_one_letter_code
_entity_poly.pdbx_strand_id
1 'polypeptide(L)'
;MKWGALAARAIVAGAIMFAPQAGRTQDVRGEIEGIVKEYLATHPDDVGKIATEYMIKHPEAMAVIIAAMLKYRSPAKANAGASTAGAPAATAPTAAEHSAAIADNAALLLSSPHQVTLGNPHGDVTLVEFFDYSCGFCKRALPDMLTLIKDDPKLRIVLKEFPILGPGSVDAARIAVAVRMQDPDGQKYLAFHQELLAASGPASSDKALAVAQHQGLDMVRLQRDMASDEVKTTLAEDMKLASELGVRATPSYVIGKDLVVGAVGLAALKGQIDTARKQVAN
;
A
#
# COMPACT_ATOMS: atom_id res chain seq x y z
N MET A 1 -34.04 -55.99 66.57
CA MET A 1 -33.36 -55.49 67.81
C MET A 1 -32.25 -54.56 67.45
N LYS A 2 -32.21 -53.41 68.18
CA LYS A 2 -31.21 -52.32 68.23
C LYS A 2 -31.38 -51.20 67.21
N TRP A 3 -31.82 -50.31 67.72
CA TRP A 3 -31.88 -48.80 67.90
C TRP A 3 -30.51 -48.19 67.77
N GLY A 4 -30.44 -47.01 67.14
CA GLY A 4 -29.23 -46.22 67.19
C GLY A 4 -29.33 -44.91 66.42
N ALA A 5 -29.76 -43.87 67.11
CA ALA A 5 -29.31 -42.48 67.12
C ALA A 5 -29.49 -41.60 65.87
N LEU A 6 -30.46 -40.71 66.01
CA LEU A 6 -30.54 -39.41 65.31
C LEU A 6 -29.36 -38.51 65.73
N ALA A 7 -28.68 -37.96 64.78
CA ALA A 7 -27.80 -36.79 64.96
C ALA A 7 -28.37 -35.59 64.21
N ALA A 8 -28.85 -34.64 65.00
CA ALA A 8 -29.33 -33.33 64.54
C ALA A 8 -28.12 -32.53 63.98
N ARG A 9 -28.21 -32.10 62.75
CA ARG A 9 -27.29 -31.11 62.17
C ARG A 9 -27.94 -29.72 62.24
N ALA A 10 -27.34 -28.87 63.03
CA ALA A 10 -27.66 -27.48 63.14
C ALA A 10 -27.36 -26.75 61.78
N ILE A 11 -28.36 -26.10 61.22
CA ILE A 11 -28.23 -25.18 60.08
C ILE A 11 -27.76 -23.83 60.63
N VAL A 12 -26.50 -23.50 60.39
CA VAL A 12 -26.00 -22.15 60.62
C VAL A 12 -26.35 -21.33 59.35
N ALA A 13 -27.37 -20.49 59.52
CA ALA A 13 -27.71 -19.46 58.50
C ALA A 13 -26.64 -18.37 58.52
N GLY A 14 -25.68 -18.46 57.66
CA GLY A 14 -24.73 -17.37 57.38
C GLY A 14 -25.38 -16.31 56.49
N ALA A 15 -25.70 -15.17 57.06
CA ALA A 15 -26.12 -13.99 56.29
C ALA A 15 -24.92 -13.48 55.46
N ILE A 16 -24.95 -13.73 54.16
CA ILE A 16 -23.98 -13.13 53.19
C ILE A 16 -24.45 -11.68 53.00
N MET A 17 -23.75 -10.76 53.64
CA MET A 17 -23.89 -9.33 53.35
C MET A 17 -23.33 -9.05 51.95
N PHE A 18 -24.18 -8.77 50.99
CA PHE A 18 -23.80 -8.21 49.71
C PHE A 18 -23.40 -6.74 49.89
N ALA A 19 -22.13 -6.46 50.03
CA ALA A 19 -21.59 -5.13 49.84
C ALA A 19 -21.53 -4.82 48.33
N PRO A 20 -21.97 -3.64 47.86
CA PRO A 20 -21.85 -3.28 46.44
C PRO A 20 -20.38 -3.05 46.12
N GLN A 21 -19.80 -3.95 45.31
CA GLN A 21 -18.44 -3.82 44.80
C GLN A 21 -18.43 -2.85 43.63
N ALA A 22 -18.35 -1.56 43.90
CA ALA A 22 -18.17 -0.52 42.89
C ALA A 22 -16.78 -0.55 42.19
N GLY A 23 -15.83 -1.33 42.70
CA GLY A 23 -14.47 -1.43 42.17
C GLY A 23 -14.28 -2.47 41.02
N ARG A 24 -15.17 -3.47 40.91
CA ARG A 24 -15.04 -4.54 39.93
C ARG A 24 -15.40 -4.17 38.48
N THR A 25 -16.25 -3.14 38.32
CA THR A 25 -16.71 -2.75 36.96
C THR A 25 -15.69 -1.93 36.18
N GLN A 26 -14.77 -1.24 36.85
CA GLN A 26 -13.68 -0.51 36.17
C GLN A 26 -12.55 -1.44 35.69
N ASP A 27 -12.29 -2.51 36.45
CA ASP A 27 -11.25 -3.49 36.13
C ASP A 27 -11.64 -4.32 34.89
N VAL A 28 -12.88 -4.82 34.85
CA VAL A 28 -13.41 -5.57 33.68
C VAL A 28 -13.45 -4.73 32.42
N ARG A 29 -13.71 -3.43 32.52
CA ARG A 29 -13.71 -2.54 31.38
C ARG A 29 -12.31 -2.38 30.78
N GLY A 30 -11.30 -2.19 31.60
CA GLY A 30 -9.90 -2.10 31.18
C GLY A 30 -9.39 -3.40 30.55
N GLU A 31 -9.82 -4.54 31.09
CA GLU A 31 -9.50 -5.86 30.57
C GLU A 31 -10.15 -6.10 29.19
N ILE A 32 -11.42 -5.73 29.02
CA ILE A 32 -12.13 -5.79 27.73
C ILE A 32 -11.49 -4.83 26.72
N GLU A 33 -11.16 -3.60 27.11
CA GLU A 33 -10.49 -2.64 26.20
C GLU A 33 -9.11 -3.15 25.75
N GLY A 34 -8.38 -3.85 26.64
CA GLY A 34 -7.11 -4.50 26.31
C GLY A 34 -7.29 -5.61 25.27
N ILE A 35 -8.21 -6.52 25.49
CA ILE A 35 -8.53 -7.63 24.58
C ILE A 35 -8.97 -7.11 23.21
N VAL A 36 -9.84 -6.10 23.19
CA VAL A 36 -10.32 -5.50 21.94
C VAL A 36 -9.17 -4.85 21.18
N LYS A 37 -8.30 -4.08 21.85
CA LYS A 37 -7.12 -3.46 21.20
C LYS A 37 -6.17 -4.52 20.62
N GLU A 38 -5.92 -5.58 21.36
CA GLU A 38 -5.07 -6.67 20.91
C GLU A 38 -5.69 -7.41 19.72
N TYR A 39 -7.00 -7.70 19.78
CA TYR A 39 -7.72 -8.32 18.67
C TYR A 39 -7.66 -7.46 17.41
N LEU A 40 -7.94 -6.15 17.51
CA LEU A 40 -7.88 -5.22 16.37
C LEU A 40 -6.48 -5.09 15.77
N ALA A 41 -5.43 -5.17 16.60
CA ALA A 41 -4.05 -5.11 16.14
C ALA A 41 -3.59 -6.39 15.43
N THR A 42 -4.11 -7.55 15.87
CA THR A 42 -3.69 -8.87 15.36
C THR A 42 -4.58 -9.39 14.22
N HIS A 43 -5.77 -8.79 13.99
CA HIS A 43 -6.73 -9.20 12.96
C HIS A 43 -7.14 -8.04 12.03
N PRO A 44 -6.17 -7.43 11.31
CA PRO A 44 -6.45 -6.28 10.43
C PRO A 44 -7.45 -6.60 9.31
N ASP A 45 -7.48 -7.85 8.82
CA ASP A 45 -8.40 -8.29 7.77
C ASP A 45 -9.86 -8.32 8.27
N ASP A 46 -10.11 -8.72 9.51
CA ASP A 46 -11.45 -8.73 10.09
C ASP A 46 -11.93 -7.30 10.35
N VAL A 47 -11.04 -6.41 10.79
CA VAL A 47 -11.33 -4.98 10.92
C VAL A 47 -11.69 -4.37 9.55
N GLY A 48 -10.94 -4.72 8.51
CA GLY A 48 -11.20 -4.29 7.14
C GLY A 48 -12.57 -4.75 6.64
N LYS A 49 -12.95 -6.01 6.89
CA LYS A 49 -14.27 -6.55 6.53
C LYS A 49 -15.39 -5.83 7.28
N ILE A 50 -15.28 -5.68 8.60
CA ILE A 50 -16.28 -5.00 9.43
C ILE A 50 -16.45 -3.55 8.97
N ALA A 51 -15.36 -2.83 8.74
CA ALA A 51 -15.40 -1.45 8.26
C ALA A 51 -16.05 -1.36 6.86
N THR A 52 -15.73 -2.29 5.95
CA THR A 52 -16.32 -2.34 4.61
C THR A 52 -17.81 -2.64 4.66
N GLU A 53 -18.23 -3.64 5.44
CA GLU A 53 -19.65 -3.96 5.61
C GLU A 53 -20.44 -2.80 6.26
N TYR A 54 -19.83 -2.12 7.22
CA TYR A 54 -20.42 -0.95 7.84
C TYR A 54 -20.64 0.17 6.82
N MET A 55 -19.63 0.47 6.00
CA MET A 55 -19.72 1.50 4.96
C MET A 55 -20.73 1.17 3.86
N ILE A 56 -20.88 -0.11 3.51
CA ILE A 56 -21.90 -0.56 2.55
C ILE A 56 -23.31 -0.38 3.12
N LYS A 57 -23.51 -0.68 4.40
CA LYS A 57 -24.81 -0.54 5.09
C LYS A 57 -25.13 0.91 5.47
N HIS A 58 -24.13 1.77 5.56
CA HIS A 58 -24.20 3.16 5.99
C HIS A 58 -23.58 4.11 4.97
N PRO A 59 -24.22 4.32 3.81
CA PRO A 59 -23.69 5.19 2.76
C PRO A 59 -23.50 6.65 3.21
N GLU A 60 -24.24 7.08 4.24
CA GLU A 60 -24.08 8.38 4.92
C GLU A 60 -22.71 8.52 5.60
N ALA A 61 -22.18 7.44 6.19
CA ALA A 61 -20.84 7.44 6.80
C ALA A 61 -19.76 7.63 5.72
N MET A 62 -19.94 7.00 4.56
CA MET A 62 -19.06 7.17 3.40
C MET A 62 -19.07 8.63 2.92
N ALA A 63 -20.23 9.26 2.85
CA ALA A 63 -20.37 10.68 2.47
C ALA A 63 -19.60 11.61 3.42
N VAL A 64 -19.62 11.35 4.74
CA VAL A 64 -18.86 12.11 5.74
C VAL A 64 -17.34 11.93 5.55
N ILE A 65 -16.88 10.72 5.29
CA ILE A 65 -15.46 10.43 5.03
C ILE A 65 -15.00 11.13 3.74
N ILE A 66 -15.80 11.04 2.66
CA ILE A 66 -15.51 11.70 1.40
C ILE A 66 -15.49 13.23 1.58
N ALA A 67 -16.44 13.80 2.29
CA ALA A 67 -16.50 15.23 2.59
C ALA A 67 -15.27 15.68 3.41
N ALA A 68 -14.86 14.90 4.40
CA ALA A 68 -13.64 15.14 5.17
C ALA A 68 -12.39 15.07 4.26
N MET A 69 -12.27 14.04 3.43
CA MET A 69 -11.16 13.91 2.47
C MET A 69 -11.13 15.05 1.45
N LEU A 70 -12.29 15.50 0.94
CA LEU A 70 -12.38 16.64 0.02
C LEU A 70 -12.00 17.95 0.72
N LYS A 71 -12.33 18.12 1.99
CA LYS A 71 -11.92 19.26 2.80
C LYS A 71 -10.39 19.34 2.97
N TYR A 72 -9.73 18.19 3.09
CA TYR A 72 -8.25 18.11 3.10
C TYR A 72 -7.62 18.20 1.70
N ARG A 73 -8.42 18.06 0.63
CA ARG A 73 -7.96 18.04 -0.76
C ARG A 73 -8.18 19.35 -1.51
N SER A 74 -8.69 20.41 -0.86
CA SER A 74 -8.89 21.70 -1.51
C SER A 74 -7.55 22.31 -1.91
N PRO A 75 -7.33 22.61 -3.22
CA PRO A 75 -6.13 23.31 -3.65
C PRO A 75 -6.15 24.71 -3.06
N ALA A 76 -5.06 25.11 -2.44
CA ALA A 76 -4.84 26.48 -2.02
C ALA A 76 -4.93 27.40 -3.24
N LYS A 77 -6.11 28.00 -3.48
CA LYS A 77 -6.20 29.25 -4.24
C LYS A 77 -5.90 30.37 -3.28
N ALA A 78 -4.84 31.08 -3.59
CA ALA A 78 -4.45 32.30 -2.94
C ALA A 78 -5.65 33.25 -2.79
N ASN A 79 -5.97 33.65 -1.55
CA ASN A 79 -6.24 35.05 -1.23
C ASN A 79 -6.15 35.22 0.30
N ALA A 80 -5.55 36.37 0.63
CA ALA A 80 -5.18 36.81 1.95
C ALA A 80 -6.38 37.05 2.88
N GLY A 81 -6.15 36.78 4.18
CA GLY A 81 -6.83 37.49 5.26
C GLY A 81 -7.79 36.63 6.06
N ALA A 82 -7.28 35.94 7.09
CA ALA A 82 -7.79 35.95 8.46
C ALA A 82 -7.04 34.90 9.31
N SER A 83 -6.29 35.40 10.26
CA SER A 83 -5.60 34.69 11.33
C SER A 83 -6.59 33.97 12.25
N THR A 84 -6.45 32.64 12.38
CA THR A 84 -6.75 31.93 13.64
C THR A 84 -5.70 30.83 13.82
N ALA A 85 -4.99 30.94 14.91
CA ALA A 85 -3.92 30.04 15.34
C ALA A 85 -4.45 28.63 15.64
N GLY A 86 -3.66 27.59 15.28
CA GLY A 86 -3.75 26.32 15.93
C GLY A 86 -3.70 25.08 15.06
N ALA A 87 -2.57 24.69 14.58
CA ALA A 87 -1.86 23.45 14.35
C ALA A 87 -0.96 23.61 13.13
N PRO A 88 0.31 23.19 13.14
CA PRO A 88 1.14 23.32 11.95
C PRO A 88 0.61 22.37 10.87
N ALA A 89 0.06 22.92 9.80
CA ALA A 89 -0.12 22.20 8.56
C ALA A 89 1.27 21.70 8.16
N ALA A 90 1.43 20.37 8.07
CA ALA A 90 2.66 19.79 7.53
C ALA A 90 2.87 20.41 6.14
N THR A 91 3.84 21.29 6.02
CA THR A 91 4.26 21.88 4.75
C THR A 91 4.65 20.75 3.82
N ALA A 92 4.16 20.76 2.59
CA ALA A 92 4.60 19.81 1.58
C ALA A 92 6.14 19.90 1.48
N PRO A 93 6.83 18.73 1.39
CA PRO A 93 8.28 18.71 1.30
C PRO A 93 8.77 19.61 0.15
N THR A 94 9.85 20.33 0.40
CA THR A 94 10.52 21.16 -0.62
C THR A 94 11.24 20.26 -1.62
N ALA A 95 11.62 20.80 -2.78
CA ALA A 95 12.41 20.09 -3.78
C ALA A 95 13.78 19.60 -3.18
N ALA A 96 14.36 20.37 -2.27
CA ALA A 96 15.60 19.97 -1.59
C ALA A 96 15.38 18.79 -0.64
N GLU A 97 14.28 18.76 0.11
CA GLU A 97 13.91 17.65 0.99
C GLU A 97 13.61 16.37 0.19
N HIS A 98 12.89 16.48 -0.95
CA HIS A 98 12.70 15.34 -1.85
C HIS A 98 14.03 14.82 -2.40
N SER A 99 14.92 15.71 -2.84
CA SER A 99 16.24 15.31 -3.36
C SER A 99 17.10 14.62 -2.29
N ALA A 100 17.06 15.09 -1.05
CA ALA A 100 17.73 14.43 0.06
C ALA A 100 17.12 13.05 0.35
N ALA A 101 15.80 12.95 0.44
CA ALA A 101 15.11 11.67 0.65
C ALA A 101 15.41 10.65 -0.47
N ILE A 102 15.49 11.10 -1.74
CA ILE A 102 15.89 10.25 -2.89
C ILE A 102 17.32 9.75 -2.71
N ALA A 103 18.25 10.60 -2.30
CA ALA A 103 19.64 10.23 -2.06
C ALA A 103 19.79 9.23 -0.91
N ASP A 104 19.09 9.46 0.20
CA ASP A 104 19.10 8.59 1.37
C ASP A 104 18.53 7.20 1.09
N ASN A 105 17.59 7.10 0.12
CA ASN A 105 16.93 5.87 -0.28
C ASN A 105 17.46 5.28 -1.60
N ALA A 106 18.59 5.76 -2.12
CA ALA A 106 19.10 5.37 -3.44
C ALA A 106 19.28 3.85 -3.60
N ALA A 107 19.73 3.15 -2.57
CA ALA A 107 19.89 1.69 -2.61
C ALA A 107 18.56 0.96 -2.84
N LEU A 108 17.51 1.31 -2.10
CA LEU A 108 16.18 0.72 -2.26
C LEU A 108 15.50 1.14 -3.56
N LEU A 109 15.74 2.38 -4.01
CA LEU A 109 15.21 2.88 -5.27
C LEU A 109 15.82 2.18 -6.48
N LEU A 110 17.13 2.00 -6.47
CA LEU A 110 17.87 1.66 -7.70
C LEU A 110 18.42 0.23 -7.71
N SER A 111 18.63 -0.39 -6.53
CA SER A 111 19.40 -1.63 -6.42
C SER A 111 18.78 -2.69 -5.52
N SER A 112 17.50 -2.55 -5.14
CA SER A 112 16.80 -3.58 -4.37
C SER A 112 16.78 -4.90 -5.16
N PRO A 113 17.11 -6.04 -4.53
CA PRO A 113 16.97 -7.36 -5.16
C PRO A 113 15.50 -7.74 -5.40
N HIS A 114 14.57 -7.03 -4.74
CA HIS A 114 13.14 -7.28 -4.78
C HIS A 114 12.39 -6.45 -5.82
N GLN A 115 13.08 -5.84 -6.80
CA GLN A 115 12.46 -4.96 -7.80
C GLN A 115 12.39 -5.59 -9.19
N VAL A 116 11.51 -5.04 -10.02
CA VAL A 116 11.51 -5.30 -11.46
C VAL A 116 12.37 -4.27 -12.16
N THR A 117 13.24 -4.73 -13.03
CA THR A 117 14.04 -3.88 -13.90
C THR A 117 13.70 -4.19 -15.34
N LEU A 118 13.33 -3.16 -16.11
CA LEU A 118 12.99 -3.21 -17.52
C LEU A 118 13.93 -2.30 -18.32
N GLY A 119 13.96 -2.46 -19.65
CA GLY A 119 14.85 -1.72 -20.52
C GLY A 119 16.30 -2.18 -20.35
N ASN A 120 17.24 -1.25 -20.30
CA ASN A 120 18.66 -1.57 -20.17
C ASN A 120 19.06 -1.65 -18.69
N PRO A 121 19.43 -2.83 -18.14
CA PRO A 121 19.85 -2.94 -16.74
C PRO A 121 21.12 -2.13 -16.41
N HIS A 122 21.89 -1.75 -17.43
CA HIS A 122 23.10 -0.91 -17.33
C HIS A 122 22.87 0.50 -17.90
N GLY A 123 21.62 0.95 -17.95
CA GLY A 123 21.25 2.28 -18.44
C GLY A 123 21.92 3.41 -17.66
N ASP A 124 22.22 4.50 -18.37
CA ASP A 124 22.88 5.69 -17.82
C ASP A 124 21.93 6.54 -16.94
N VAL A 125 20.62 6.43 -17.15
CA VAL A 125 19.58 7.03 -16.32
C VAL A 125 18.58 5.95 -15.89
N THR A 126 18.13 6.03 -14.65
CA THR A 126 17.06 5.19 -14.15
C THR A 126 15.80 6.03 -13.92
N LEU A 127 14.69 5.57 -14.49
CA LEU A 127 13.35 6.02 -14.17
C LEU A 127 12.73 4.99 -13.23
N VAL A 128 12.34 5.39 -12.02
CA VAL A 128 11.59 4.54 -11.08
C VAL A 128 10.12 4.95 -11.15
N GLU A 129 9.22 4.03 -11.40
CA GLU A 129 7.77 4.26 -11.42
C GLU A 129 7.09 3.58 -10.24
N PHE A 130 6.35 4.34 -9.43
CA PHE A 130 5.39 3.85 -8.45
C PHE A 130 4.02 3.78 -9.10
N PHE A 131 3.41 2.61 -9.15
CA PHE A 131 2.18 2.38 -9.89
C PHE A 131 1.17 1.49 -9.14
N ASP A 132 -0.07 1.48 -9.63
CA ASP A 132 -1.17 0.65 -9.13
C ASP A 132 -1.98 0.11 -10.31
N TYR A 133 -2.25 -1.19 -10.34
CA TYR A 133 -2.97 -1.85 -11.42
C TYR A 133 -4.43 -1.39 -11.57
N SER A 134 -5.06 -0.82 -10.55
CA SER A 134 -6.39 -0.23 -10.63
C SER A 134 -6.37 1.23 -11.08
N CYS A 135 -5.19 1.86 -11.14
CA CYS A 135 -5.07 3.28 -11.43
C CYS A 135 -5.29 3.58 -12.91
N GLY A 136 -6.37 4.32 -13.23
CA GLY A 136 -6.66 4.74 -14.60
C GLY A 136 -5.58 5.65 -15.22
N PHE A 137 -4.82 6.40 -14.41
CA PHE A 137 -3.70 7.20 -14.88
C PHE A 137 -2.49 6.34 -15.23
N CYS A 138 -2.20 5.26 -14.46
CA CYS A 138 -1.16 4.29 -14.79
C CYS A 138 -1.48 3.56 -16.11
N LYS A 139 -2.76 3.15 -16.29
CA LYS A 139 -3.22 2.56 -17.55
C LYS A 139 -2.96 3.48 -18.75
N ARG A 140 -3.18 4.79 -18.60
CA ARG A 140 -2.92 5.78 -19.67
C ARG A 140 -1.44 6.07 -19.87
N ALA A 141 -0.60 5.92 -18.83
CA ALA A 141 0.84 6.15 -18.90
C ALA A 141 1.61 4.95 -19.50
N LEU A 142 1.04 3.76 -19.53
CA LEU A 142 1.67 2.55 -20.05
C LEU A 142 2.25 2.71 -21.47
N PRO A 143 1.54 3.29 -22.47
CA PRO A 143 2.10 3.50 -23.80
C PRO A 143 3.34 4.39 -23.80
N ASP A 144 3.41 5.38 -22.89
CA ASP A 144 4.58 6.26 -22.77
C ASP A 144 5.80 5.48 -22.26
N MET A 145 5.60 4.65 -21.22
CA MET A 145 6.65 3.77 -20.70
C MET A 145 7.18 2.79 -21.76
N LEU A 146 6.29 2.15 -22.53
CA LEU A 146 6.68 1.23 -23.60
C LEU A 146 7.44 1.95 -24.71
N THR A 147 7.05 3.18 -25.04
CA THR A 147 7.75 4.01 -26.00
C THR A 147 9.14 4.39 -25.49
N LEU A 148 9.29 4.73 -24.21
CA LEU A 148 10.59 5.02 -23.61
C LEU A 148 11.52 3.81 -23.66
N ILE A 149 11.04 2.61 -23.32
CA ILE A 149 11.84 1.37 -23.41
C ILE A 149 12.33 1.12 -24.84
N LYS A 150 11.46 1.35 -25.82
CA LYS A 150 11.76 1.11 -27.23
C LYS A 150 12.73 2.14 -27.82
N ASP A 151 12.52 3.41 -27.49
CA ASP A 151 13.22 4.54 -28.15
C ASP A 151 14.56 4.87 -27.48
N ASP A 152 14.73 4.53 -26.18
CA ASP A 152 15.94 4.86 -25.43
C ASP A 152 16.65 3.60 -24.91
N PRO A 153 17.60 3.04 -25.69
CA PRO A 153 18.34 1.83 -25.31
C PRO A 153 19.31 2.05 -24.13
N LYS A 154 19.46 3.29 -23.64
CA LYS A 154 20.27 3.63 -22.48
C LYS A 154 19.42 3.90 -21.23
N LEU A 155 18.09 3.77 -21.32
CA LEU A 155 17.21 3.96 -20.19
C LEU A 155 17.02 2.64 -19.43
N ARG A 156 17.14 2.72 -18.10
CA ARG A 156 16.74 1.70 -17.17
C ARG A 156 15.41 2.10 -16.53
N ILE A 157 14.45 1.19 -16.44
CA ILE A 157 13.19 1.42 -15.74
C ILE A 157 13.09 0.45 -14.57
N VAL A 158 12.75 0.97 -13.40
CA VAL A 158 12.46 0.20 -12.19
C VAL A 158 11.00 0.39 -11.84
N LEU A 159 10.27 -0.70 -11.64
CA LEU A 159 8.87 -0.69 -11.25
C LEU A 159 8.75 -0.98 -9.75
N LYS A 160 7.94 -0.18 -9.06
CA LYS A 160 7.63 -0.27 -7.63
C LYS A 160 6.13 -0.44 -7.43
N GLU A 161 5.74 -1.54 -6.83
CA GLU A 161 4.33 -1.82 -6.51
C GLU A 161 3.83 -0.85 -5.43
N PHE A 162 2.82 -0.05 -5.77
CA PHE A 162 2.21 0.90 -4.83
C PHE A 162 0.68 0.76 -4.82
N PRO A 163 0.16 -0.37 -4.27
CA PRO A 163 -1.24 -0.76 -4.34
C PRO A 163 -2.10 0.00 -3.32
N ILE A 164 -2.45 1.26 -3.63
CA ILE A 164 -3.19 2.17 -2.73
C ILE A 164 -4.68 2.29 -3.06
N LEU A 165 -5.17 1.64 -4.13
CA LEU A 165 -6.54 1.80 -4.62
C LEU A 165 -7.48 0.65 -4.21
N GLY A 166 -7.15 -0.06 -3.14
CA GLY A 166 -8.01 -1.04 -2.51
C GLY A 166 -7.52 -2.49 -2.57
N PRO A 167 -8.29 -3.43 -2.02
CA PRO A 167 -7.85 -4.83 -1.86
C PRO A 167 -7.47 -5.50 -3.18
N GLY A 168 -8.22 -5.24 -4.25
CA GLY A 168 -7.90 -5.80 -5.57
C GLY A 168 -6.56 -5.35 -6.14
N SER A 169 -6.11 -4.12 -5.80
CA SER A 169 -4.76 -3.65 -6.14
C SER A 169 -3.69 -4.40 -5.35
N VAL A 170 -3.93 -4.65 -4.06
CA VAL A 170 -3.01 -5.43 -3.21
C VAL A 170 -2.86 -6.86 -3.73
N ASP A 171 -3.97 -7.52 -4.08
CA ASP A 171 -3.94 -8.87 -4.64
C ASP A 171 -3.20 -8.91 -5.98
N ALA A 172 -3.45 -7.94 -6.86
CA ALA A 172 -2.77 -7.83 -8.14
C ALA A 172 -1.25 -7.61 -7.97
N ALA A 173 -0.84 -6.75 -7.05
CA ALA A 173 0.56 -6.51 -6.72
C ALA A 173 1.26 -7.76 -6.16
N ARG A 174 0.60 -8.52 -5.27
CA ARG A 174 1.12 -9.81 -4.76
C ARG A 174 1.34 -10.82 -5.89
N ILE A 175 0.40 -10.90 -6.82
CA ILE A 175 0.51 -11.78 -7.99
C ILE A 175 1.64 -11.31 -8.89
N ALA A 176 1.77 -10.01 -9.15
CA ALA A 176 2.83 -9.44 -9.98
C ALA A 176 4.23 -9.73 -9.41
N VAL A 177 4.43 -9.60 -8.11
CA VAL A 177 5.70 -9.98 -7.47
C VAL A 177 5.97 -11.48 -7.63
N ALA A 178 4.96 -12.35 -7.47
CA ALA A 178 5.11 -13.79 -7.69
C ALA A 178 5.39 -14.14 -9.17
N VAL A 179 4.83 -13.37 -10.12
CA VAL A 179 5.20 -13.48 -11.55
C VAL A 179 6.68 -13.15 -11.76
N ARG A 180 7.16 -12.05 -11.18
CA ARG A 180 8.59 -11.66 -11.23
C ARG A 180 9.50 -12.79 -10.72
N MET A 181 9.11 -13.47 -9.64
CA MET A 181 9.90 -14.58 -9.07
C MET A 181 10.05 -15.78 -10.01
N GLN A 182 9.21 -15.89 -11.03
CA GLN A 182 9.31 -16.92 -12.08
C GLN A 182 9.99 -16.44 -13.35
N ASP A 183 10.33 -15.16 -13.43
CA ASP A 183 10.78 -14.51 -14.67
C ASP A 183 12.07 -13.71 -14.44
N PRO A 184 13.23 -14.36 -14.43
CA PRO A 184 14.51 -13.69 -14.20
C PRO A 184 14.85 -12.66 -15.27
N ASP A 185 14.31 -12.80 -16.49
CA ASP A 185 14.61 -11.94 -17.63
C ASP A 185 13.62 -10.76 -17.78
N GLY A 186 12.56 -10.71 -16.96
CA GLY A 186 11.54 -9.66 -16.97
C GLY A 186 10.60 -9.64 -18.18
N GLN A 187 10.71 -10.62 -19.08
CA GLN A 187 9.90 -10.69 -20.31
C GLN A 187 8.44 -11.03 -20.03
N LYS A 188 8.21 -12.07 -19.24
CA LYS A 188 6.88 -12.50 -18.84
C LYS A 188 6.25 -11.47 -17.90
N TYR A 189 7.05 -10.87 -17.01
CA TYR A 189 6.56 -9.81 -16.16
C TYR A 189 6.08 -8.61 -16.98
N LEU A 190 6.85 -8.17 -17.97
CA LEU A 190 6.45 -7.06 -18.84
C LEU A 190 5.15 -7.38 -19.59
N ALA A 191 5.03 -8.59 -20.14
CA ALA A 191 3.80 -9.03 -20.83
C ALA A 191 2.59 -9.07 -19.85
N PHE A 192 2.77 -9.62 -18.66
CA PHE A 192 1.78 -9.61 -17.60
C PHE A 192 1.36 -8.19 -17.21
N HIS A 193 2.35 -7.31 -16.98
CA HIS A 193 2.13 -5.92 -16.60
C HIS A 193 1.31 -5.16 -17.65
N GLN A 194 1.67 -5.32 -18.92
CA GLN A 194 0.96 -4.71 -20.05
C GLN A 194 -0.49 -5.20 -20.13
N GLU A 195 -0.70 -6.50 -20.09
CA GLU A 195 -2.03 -7.09 -20.22
C GLU A 195 -2.93 -6.72 -19.06
N LEU A 196 -2.42 -6.76 -17.83
CA LEU A 196 -3.21 -6.42 -16.64
C LEU A 196 -3.56 -4.92 -16.58
N LEU A 197 -2.66 -4.03 -16.95
CA LEU A 197 -2.95 -2.60 -17.04
C LEU A 197 -3.90 -2.28 -18.21
N ALA A 198 -3.82 -3.01 -19.32
CA ALA A 198 -4.75 -2.84 -20.44
C ALA A 198 -6.17 -3.36 -20.14
N ALA A 199 -6.33 -4.23 -19.14
CA ALA A 199 -7.62 -4.77 -18.76
C ALA A 199 -8.57 -3.67 -18.27
N SER A 200 -9.85 -3.77 -18.67
CA SER A 200 -10.90 -2.82 -18.29
C SER A 200 -11.28 -2.95 -16.81
N GLY A 201 -11.66 -1.82 -16.20
CA GLY A 201 -12.09 -1.73 -14.80
C GLY A 201 -10.94 -1.90 -13.80
N PRO A 202 -11.23 -1.99 -12.48
CA PRO A 202 -10.23 -2.16 -11.44
C PRO A 202 -9.58 -3.55 -11.51
N ALA A 203 -8.35 -3.65 -11.02
CA ALA A 203 -7.65 -4.92 -10.85
C ALA A 203 -8.35 -5.77 -9.77
N SER A 204 -8.21 -7.08 -9.91
CA SER A 204 -8.67 -8.08 -8.94
C SER A 204 -7.77 -9.30 -8.99
N SER A 205 -7.83 -10.13 -7.94
CA SER A 205 -7.13 -11.42 -7.89
C SER A 205 -7.43 -12.26 -9.14
N ASP A 206 -8.71 -12.43 -9.48
CA ASP A 206 -9.13 -13.27 -10.60
C ASP A 206 -8.57 -12.80 -11.95
N LYS A 207 -8.58 -11.47 -12.19
CA LYS A 207 -8.00 -10.89 -13.41
C LYS A 207 -6.50 -11.12 -13.48
N ALA A 208 -5.80 -10.87 -12.38
CA ALA A 208 -4.35 -11.03 -12.34
C ALA A 208 -3.95 -12.50 -12.49
N LEU A 209 -4.67 -13.44 -11.87
CA LEU A 209 -4.44 -14.88 -12.05
C LEU A 209 -4.73 -15.32 -13.48
N ALA A 210 -5.80 -14.84 -14.09
CA ALA A 210 -6.11 -15.15 -15.50
C ALA A 210 -5.02 -14.66 -16.46
N VAL A 211 -4.50 -13.44 -16.23
CA VAL A 211 -3.37 -12.92 -17.02
C VAL A 211 -2.11 -13.74 -16.79
N ALA A 212 -1.77 -14.09 -15.54
CA ALA A 212 -0.63 -14.93 -15.23
C ALA A 212 -0.71 -16.30 -15.93
N GLN A 213 -1.88 -16.93 -15.94
CA GLN A 213 -2.13 -18.17 -16.64
C GLN A 213 -1.96 -17.99 -18.17
N HIS A 214 -2.50 -16.90 -18.74
CA HIS A 214 -2.37 -16.59 -20.17
C HIS A 214 -0.90 -16.38 -20.56
N GLN A 215 -0.08 -15.79 -19.69
CA GLN A 215 1.36 -15.62 -19.90
C GLN A 215 2.18 -16.92 -19.66
N GLY A 216 1.52 -18.04 -19.41
CA GLY A 216 2.17 -19.36 -19.27
C GLY A 216 3.02 -19.49 -18.01
N LEU A 217 2.60 -18.87 -16.90
CA LEU A 217 3.25 -19.06 -15.59
C LEU A 217 2.86 -20.42 -14.98
N ASP A 218 3.74 -21.00 -14.18
CA ASP A 218 3.40 -22.15 -13.34
C ASP A 218 2.47 -21.69 -12.21
N MET A 219 1.19 -22.02 -12.35
CA MET A 219 0.15 -21.55 -11.43
C MET A 219 0.26 -22.19 -10.03
N VAL A 220 0.79 -23.42 -9.91
CA VAL A 220 1.02 -24.05 -8.61
C VAL A 220 2.15 -23.34 -7.88
N ARG A 221 3.24 -23.07 -8.58
CA ARG A 221 4.35 -22.28 -8.06
C ARG A 221 3.90 -20.84 -7.72
N LEU A 222 3.08 -20.22 -8.59
CA LEU A 222 2.58 -18.85 -8.39
C LEU A 222 1.80 -18.75 -7.07
N GLN A 223 0.88 -19.67 -6.80
CA GLN A 223 0.08 -19.66 -5.57
C GLN A 223 0.96 -19.80 -4.31
N ARG A 224 1.97 -20.67 -4.36
CA ARG A 224 2.93 -20.81 -3.26
C ARG A 224 3.73 -19.52 -3.08
N ASP A 225 4.25 -18.96 -4.17
CA ASP A 225 5.13 -17.79 -4.14
C ASP A 225 4.37 -16.52 -3.68
N MET A 226 3.07 -16.38 -3.98
CA MET A 226 2.20 -15.30 -3.47
C MET A 226 2.11 -15.25 -1.93
N ALA A 227 2.32 -16.36 -1.25
CA ALA A 227 2.30 -16.43 0.22
C ALA A 227 3.70 -16.27 0.85
N SER A 228 4.74 -16.14 0.03
CA SER A 228 6.14 -16.10 0.47
C SER A 228 6.50 -14.81 1.21
N ASP A 229 7.58 -14.87 1.97
CA ASP A 229 8.15 -13.69 2.63
C ASP A 229 8.75 -12.71 1.61
N GLU A 230 9.21 -13.20 0.45
CA GLU A 230 9.65 -12.36 -0.68
C GLU A 230 8.57 -11.36 -1.10
N VAL A 231 7.33 -11.82 -1.30
CA VAL A 231 6.21 -10.95 -1.68
C VAL A 231 5.91 -9.92 -0.59
N LYS A 232 5.89 -10.36 0.69
CA LYS A 232 5.65 -9.47 1.82
C LYS A 232 6.74 -8.41 1.94
N THR A 233 8.00 -8.82 1.82
CA THR A 233 9.16 -7.92 1.90
C THR A 233 9.15 -6.91 0.76
N THR A 234 8.94 -7.35 -0.49
CA THR A 234 8.85 -6.47 -1.67
C THR A 234 7.82 -5.36 -1.46
N LEU A 235 6.58 -5.75 -1.12
CA LEU A 235 5.49 -4.78 -0.95
C LEU A 235 5.73 -3.85 0.24
N ALA A 236 6.28 -4.37 1.34
CA ALA A 236 6.62 -3.56 2.51
C ALA A 236 7.73 -2.54 2.20
N GLU A 237 8.78 -2.94 1.47
CA GLU A 237 9.85 -2.06 1.01
C GLU A 237 9.33 -0.96 0.10
N ASP A 238 8.51 -1.30 -0.91
CA ASP A 238 7.97 -0.34 -1.86
C ASP A 238 7.03 0.67 -1.19
N MET A 239 6.16 0.21 -0.27
CA MET A 239 5.28 1.07 0.52
C MET A 239 6.06 2.00 1.46
N LYS A 240 7.08 1.47 2.15
CA LYS A 240 7.97 2.25 3.01
C LYS A 240 8.69 3.33 2.19
N LEU A 241 9.29 2.94 1.07
CA LEU A 241 10.00 3.83 0.16
C LEU A 241 9.08 4.96 -0.35
N ALA A 242 7.87 4.61 -0.81
CA ALA A 242 6.88 5.61 -1.21
C ALA A 242 6.57 6.61 -0.09
N SER A 243 6.43 6.13 1.15
CA SER A 243 6.18 6.98 2.32
C SER A 243 7.35 7.93 2.61
N GLU A 244 8.59 7.43 2.57
CA GLU A 244 9.80 8.20 2.85
C GLU A 244 10.07 9.27 1.78
N LEU A 245 9.71 8.98 0.53
CA LEU A 245 9.78 9.91 -0.59
C LEU A 245 8.58 10.87 -0.68
N GLY A 246 7.57 10.71 0.18
CA GLY A 246 6.35 11.50 0.11
C GLY A 246 5.48 11.21 -1.11
N VAL A 247 5.63 10.04 -1.76
CA VAL A 247 4.77 9.57 -2.85
C VAL A 247 3.38 9.28 -2.30
N ARG A 248 2.33 9.91 -2.87
CA ARG A 248 0.94 9.79 -2.40
C ARG A 248 -0.06 9.51 -3.50
N ALA A 249 0.41 9.35 -4.73
CA ALA A 249 -0.44 9.13 -5.91
C ALA A 249 0.29 8.28 -6.95
N THR A 250 -0.46 7.65 -7.84
CA THR A 250 0.04 6.87 -8.97
C THR A 250 -0.47 7.42 -10.30
N PRO A 251 0.33 7.35 -11.38
CA PRO A 251 1.75 7.03 -11.32
C PRO A 251 2.56 8.16 -10.68
N SER A 252 3.69 7.84 -10.05
CA SER A 252 4.70 8.80 -9.64
C SER A 252 6.06 8.28 -10.08
N TYR A 253 6.94 9.19 -10.49
CA TYR A 253 8.23 8.82 -11.06
C TYR A 253 9.35 9.48 -10.27
N VAL A 254 10.43 8.74 -10.04
CA VAL A 254 11.71 9.30 -9.59
C VAL A 254 12.70 9.20 -10.75
N ILE A 255 13.23 10.35 -11.18
CA ILE A 255 14.20 10.45 -12.28
C ILE A 255 15.34 11.36 -11.82
N GLY A 256 16.53 10.79 -11.66
CA GLY A 256 17.64 11.52 -11.04
C GLY A 256 17.29 11.90 -9.59
N LYS A 257 17.22 13.19 -9.30
CA LYS A 257 16.89 13.74 -7.98
C LYS A 257 15.46 14.29 -7.86
N ASP A 258 14.66 14.14 -8.91
CA ASP A 258 13.34 14.76 -9.01
C ASP A 258 12.22 13.73 -8.85
N LEU A 259 11.19 14.10 -8.08
CA LEU A 259 9.93 13.39 -7.95
C LEU A 259 8.90 14.06 -8.88
N VAL A 260 8.38 13.29 -9.84
CA VAL A 260 7.36 13.72 -10.81
C VAL A 260 6.06 12.98 -10.52
N VAL A 261 4.97 13.70 -10.27
CA VAL A 261 3.68 13.11 -9.88
C VAL A 261 2.67 13.19 -11.02
N GLY A 262 2.04 12.06 -11.31
CA GLY A 262 0.95 11.94 -12.29
C GLY A 262 1.41 11.50 -13.68
N ALA A 263 0.45 11.19 -14.54
CA ALA A 263 0.67 10.83 -15.95
C ALA A 263 0.98 12.09 -16.76
N VAL A 264 2.22 12.56 -16.68
CA VAL A 264 2.68 13.83 -17.28
C VAL A 264 2.91 13.76 -18.78
N GLY A 265 2.88 12.56 -19.36
CA GLY A 265 3.05 12.30 -20.79
C GLY A 265 4.50 12.15 -21.24
N LEU A 266 4.67 11.51 -22.40
CA LEU A 266 5.96 11.10 -22.95
C LEU A 266 6.97 12.25 -23.07
N ALA A 267 6.55 13.41 -23.58
CA ALA A 267 7.42 14.55 -23.78
C ALA A 267 8.04 15.08 -22.50
N ALA A 268 7.23 15.15 -21.42
CA ALA A 268 7.70 15.59 -20.10
C ALA A 268 8.68 14.57 -19.50
N LEU A 269 8.37 13.27 -19.60
CA LEU A 269 9.27 12.20 -19.11
C LEU A 269 10.61 12.22 -19.87
N LYS A 270 10.61 12.36 -21.21
CA LYS A 270 11.84 12.51 -22.00
C LYS A 270 12.68 13.71 -21.56
N GLY A 271 12.02 14.88 -21.31
CA GLY A 271 12.70 16.07 -20.83
C GLY A 271 13.36 15.89 -19.46
N GLN A 272 12.72 15.16 -18.54
CA GLN A 272 13.28 14.85 -17.24
C GLN A 272 14.47 13.87 -17.35
N ILE A 273 14.36 12.84 -18.20
CA ILE A 273 15.43 11.89 -18.47
C ILE A 273 16.65 12.61 -19.06
N ASP A 274 16.46 13.50 -20.03
CA ASP A 274 17.54 14.28 -20.62
C ASP A 274 18.22 15.22 -19.62
N THR A 275 17.43 15.79 -18.70
CA THR A 275 17.94 16.63 -17.61
C THR A 275 18.80 15.81 -16.66
N ALA A 276 18.31 14.65 -16.21
CA ALA A 276 19.05 13.74 -15.33
C ALA A 276 20.34 13.26 -16.01
N ARG A 277 20.30 12.93 -17.29
CA ARG A 277 21.47 12.49 -18.06
C ARG A 277 22.58 13.53 -18.12
N LYS A 278 22.22 14.81 -18.29
CA LYS A 278 23.16 15.94 -18.24
C LYS A 278 23.78 16.15 -16.85
N GLN A 279 23.05 15.84 -15.79
CA GLN A 279 23.55 15.95 -14.41
C GLN A 279 24.55 14.85 -14.03
N VAL A 280 24.44 13.66 -14.63
CA VAL A 280 25.39 12.56 -14.43
C VAL A 280 26.68 12.77 -15.21
N ALA A 281 26.63 13.51 -16.34
CA ALA A 281 27.79 13.77 -17.21
C ALA A 281 28.69 14.93 -16.73
N ASN A 282 28.26 15.72 -15.74
CA ASN A 282 29.00 16.82 -15.11
C ASN A 282 29.51 16.44 -13.73
#